data_0613356950fbbb994e2abe7e6f8c9d02
#
_entry.id   0613356950fbbb994e2abe7e6f8c9d02
#
_cell.length_a   1.000
_cell.length_b   1.000
_cell.length_c   1.000
_cell.angle_alpha   90.00
_cell.angle_beta   90.00
_cell.angle_gamma   90.00
#
_symmetry.space_group_name_H-M   'P 1'
#
loop_
_entity.id
_entity.type
_entity.pdbx_description
1 polymer ?
#
loop_
_entity_poly.entity_id
_entity_poly.type
_entity_poly.pdbx_seq_one_letter_code
_entity_poly.pdbx_strand_id
1 'polypeptide(L)'
;MFGFSPSVKAEVPEIGQKAPEFRLSTPDGHTLRLSEFTAKGTVVLVVLRGFPGYQCPYCQRQVHDFLVNGDKFAAAGTEVLLVYPGPPADLDQRAKEFLTKENPLPANVHLVIDPDYAFTNQYGLRWDAPHETAYPSTFLIDGQGTVFFRKVSHEHGDRTTAADVLGELERDKAAHSH
;
A
#
# COMPACT_ATOMS: atom_id res chain seq x y z
N MET A 1 1.95 17.83 -38.02
CA MET A 1 2.60 18.43 -36.84
C MET A 1 2.29 17.52 -35.65
N PHE A 2 3.25 16.71 -35.25
CA PHE A 2 3.09 15.80 -34.12
C PHE A 2 3.45 16.57 -32.84
N GLY A 3 2.43 16.92 -32.04
CA GLY A 3 2.66 17.54 -30.75
C GLY A 3 3.21 16.51 -29.79
N PHE A 4 4.44 16.66 -29.34
CA PHE A 4 4.93 15.94 -28.19
C PHE A 4 4.22 16.49 -26.95
N SER A 5 3.22 15.77 -26.47
CA SER A 5 2.76 16.01 -25.12
C SER A 5 3.91 15.63 -24.19
N PRO A 6 4.40 16.55 -23.32
CA PRO A 6 5.41 16.16 -22.36
C PRO A 6 4.84 15.02 -21.54
N SER A 7 5.56 13.90 -21.44
CA SER A 7 5.16 12.81 -20.56
C SER A 7 5.16 13.37 -19.13
N VAL A 8 3.96 13.49 -18.55
CA VAL A 8 3.80 13.93 -17.17
C VAL A 8 4.41 12.85 -16.29
N LYS A 9 5.51 13.15 -15.62
CA LYS A 9 6.11 12.26 -14.64
C LYS A 9 5.08 12.02 -13.54
N ALA A 10 4.80 10.75 -13.25
CA ALA A 10 3.90 10.38 -12.16
C ALA A 10 4.40 10.96 -10.83
N GLU A 11 3.53 11.64 -10.10
CA GLU A 11 3.85 12.23 -8.81
C GLU A 11 3.17 11.44 -7.68
N VAL A 12 3.80 11.48 -6.51
CA VAL A 12 3.22 10.87 -5.31
C VAL A 12 1.95 11.67 -4.93
N PRO A 13 0.81 11.00 -4.70
CA PRO A 13 -0.39 11.70 -4.27
C PRO A 13 -0.18 12.45 -2.97
N GLU A 14 -0.62 13.71 -2.93
CA GLU A 14 -0.52 14.57 -1.76
C GLU A 14 -1.81 14.56 -0.94
N ILE A 15 -1.71 15.00 0.32
CA ILE A 15 -2.88 15.20 1.17
C ILE A 15 -3.86 16.15 0.48
N GLY A 16 -5.12 15.78 0.41
CA GLY A 16 -6.17 16.52 -0.26
C GLY A 16 -6.40 16.13 -1.72
N GLN A 17 -5.51 15.33 -2.30
CA GLN A 17 -5.65 14.84 -3.67
C GLN A 17 -6.34 13.48 -3.70
N LYS A 18 -6.95 13.18 -4.83
CA LYS A 18 -7.50 11.84 -5.09
C LYS A 18 -6.36 10.85 -5.27
N ALA A 19 -6.44 9.72 -4.58
CA ALA A 19 -5.54 8.61 -4.84
C ALA A 19 -5.87 8.01 -6.21
N PRO A 20 -4.88 7.83 -7.10
CA PRO A 20 -5.13 7.21 -8.40
C PRO A 20 -5.74 5.82 -8.27
N GLU A 21 -6.76 5.53 -9.08
CA GLU A 21 -7.36 4.21 -9.13
C GLU A 21 -6.34 3.19 -9.62
N PHE A 22 -6.38 2.00 -9.05
CA PHE A 22 -5.56 0.89 -9.50
C PHE A 22 -6.34 -0.41 -9.44
N ARG A 23 -5.85 -1.36 -10.21
CA ARG A 23 -6.33 -2.73 -10.23
C ARG A 23 -5.12 -3.65 -10.10
N LEU A 24 -5.04 -4.38 -9.01
CA LEU A 24 -3.94 -5.29 -8.74
C LEU A 24 -4.49 -6.65 -8.31
N SER A 25 -3.71 -7.70 -8.53
CA SER A 25 -4.12 -9.06 -8.19
C SER A 25 -3.52 -9.51 -6.88
N THR A 26 -4.28 -10.33 -6.14
CA THR A 26 -3.73 -11.10 -5.02
C THR A 26 -2.80 -12.19 -5.55
N PRO A 27 -1.94 -12.78 -4.70
CA PRO A 27 -1.11 -13.91 -5.14
C PRO A 27 -1.90 -15.10 -5.67
N ASP A 28 -3.17 -15.23 -5.28
CA ASP A 28 -4.07 -16.29 -5.75
C ASP A 28 -4.81 -15.94 -7.05
N GLY A 29 -4.57 -14.75 -7.60
CA GLY A 29 -5.12 -14.35 -8.89
C GLY A 29 -6.46 -13.59 -8.83
N HIS A 30 -6.93 -13.19 -7.64
CA HIS A 30 -8.12 -12.34 -7.52
C HIS A 30 -7.76 -10.90 -7.78
N THR A 31 -8.52 -10.22 -8.61
CA THR A 31 -8.30 -8.80 -8.93
C THR A 31 -9.05 -7.90 -7.96
N LEU A 32 -8.33 -6.94 -7.37
CA LEU A 32 -8.88 -5.95 -6.44
C LEU A 32 -8.67 -4.55 -7.02
N ARG A 33 -9.65 -3.67 -6.77
CA ARG A 33 -9.60 -2.25 -7.16
C ARG A 33 -9.69 -1.37 -5.92
N LEU A 34 -8.96 -0.26 -5.94
CA LEU A 34 -9.02 0.69 -4.83
C LEU A 34 -10.47 1.16 -4.56
N SER A 35 -11.22 1.48 -5.61
CA SER A 35 -12.60 2.00 -5.49
C SER A 35 -13.56 1.02 -4.80
N GLU A 36 -13.33 -0.28 -4.89
CA GLU A 36 -14.13 -1.28 -4.17
C GLU A 36 -13.98 -1.15 -2.66
N PHE A 37 -12.79 -0.75 -2.21
CA PHE A 37 -12.48 -0.61 -0.79
C PHE A 37 -12.88 0.76 -0.26
N THR A 38 -12.65 1.83 -1.01
CA THR A 38 -13.09 3.17 -0.59
C THR A 38 -14.61 3.26 -0.49
N ALA A 39 -15.34 2.46 -1.27
CA ALA A 39 -16.81 2.36 -1.16
C ALA A 39 -17.25 1.78 0.18
N LYS A 40 -16.40 1.01 0.86
CA LYS A 40 -16.69 0.42 2.17
C LYS A 40 -16.28 1.32 3.34
N GLY A 41 -15.37 2.24 3.12
CA GLY A 41 -14.86 3.13 4.17
C GLY A 41 -13.43 3.58 3.93
N THR A 42 -12.73 3.85 5.02
CA THR A 42 -11.34 4.28 4.96
C THR A 42 -10.41 3.12 4.58
N VAL A 43 -9.39 3.43 3.79
CA VAL A 43 -8.38 2.47 3.34
C VAL A 43 -7.02 2.88 3.87
N VAL A 44 -6.31 1.94 4.48
CA VAL A 44 -4.87 2.05 4.77
C VAL A 44 -4.14 1.36 3.63
N LEU A 45 -3.42 2.13 2.83
CA LEU A 45 -2.63 1.62 1.71
C LEU A 45 -1.15 1.64 2.10
N VAL A 46 -0.56 0.45 2.23
CA VAL A 46 0.85 0.29 2.62
C VAL A 46 1.61 -0.26 1.43
N VAL A 47 2.60 0.50 0.96
CA VAL A 47 3.47 0.07 -0.13
C VAL A 47 4.74 -0.51 0.48
N LEU A 48 4.93 -1.80 0.26
CA LEU A 48 6.07 -2.54 0.78
C LEU A 48 7.25 -2.45 -0.19
N ARG A 49 8.42 -2.84 0.27
CA ARG A 49 9.57 -3.02 -0.61
C ARG A 49 9.38 -4.24 -1.51
N GLY A 50 8.61 -5.22 -1.07
CA GLY A 50 8.31 -6.42 -1.83
C GLY A 50 9.52 -7.33 -2.00
N PHE A 51 9.85 -7.66 -3.26
CA PHE A 51 10.93 -8.59 -3.56
C PHE A 51 11.99 -7.95 -4.47
N PRO A 52 13.01 -7.28 -3.89
CA PRO A 52 14.13 -6.73 -4.66
C PRO A 52 15.18 -7.79 -5.04
N GLY A 53 14.91 -9.07 -4.80
CA GLY A 53 15.79 -10.21 -4.96
C GLY A 53 15.91 -11.06 -3.69
N TYR A 54 15.26 -10.62 -2.62
CA TYR A 54 15.20 -11.31 -1.32
C TYR A 54 14.01 -10.77 -0.53
N GLN A 55 13.60 -11.50 0.53
CA GLN A 55 12.52 -11.04 1.41
C GLN A 55 13.05 -9.97 2.37
N CYS A 56 12.32 -8.85 2.47
CA CYS A 56 12.71 -7.71 3.28
C CYS A 56 12.29 -7.89 4.74
N PRO A 57 13.23 -7.95 5.72
CA PRO A 57 12.87 -8.10 7.14
C PRO A 57 12.03 -6.93 7.69
N TYR A 58 12.27 -5.71 7.22
CA TYR A 58 11.49 -4.53 7.63
C TYR A 58 10.04 -4.65 7.19
N CYS A 59 9.79 -5.18 5.98
CA CYS A 59 8.44 -5.45 5.50
C CYS A 59 7.75 -6.51 6.36
N GLN A 60 8.45 -7.59 6.69
CA GLN A 60 7.90 -8.67 7.51
C GLN A 60 7.47 -8.16 8.89
N ARG A 61 8.30 -7.35 9.52
CA ARG A 61 7.99 -6.76 10.84
C ARG A 61 6.81 -5.81 10.76
N GLN A 62 6.78 -4.95 9.74
CA GLN A 62 5.68 -4.01 9.55
C GLN A 62 4.36 -4.73 9.30
N VAL A 63 4.35 -5.71 8.40
CA VAL A 63 3.14 -6.49 8.10
C VAL A 63 2.67 -7.25 9.33
N HIS A 64 3.57 -7.90 10.05
CA HIS A 64 3.21 -8.60 11.28
C HIS A 64 2.51 -7.67 12.28
N ASP A 65 3.06 -6.48 12.48
CA ASP A 65 2.48 -5.46 13.36
C ASP A 65 1.06 -5.07 12.92
N PHE A 66 0.83 -4.86 11.63
CA PHE A 66 -0.51 -4.56 11.10
C PHE A 66 -1.46 -5.75 11.29
N LEU A 67 -0.99 -6.97 11.11
CA LEU A 67 -1.85 -8.17 11.23
C LEU A 67 -2.28 -8.44 12.66
N VAL A 68 -1.38 -8.30 13.64
CA VAL A 68 -1.73 -8.47 15.05
C VAL A 68 -2.67 -7.37 15.55
N ASN A 69 -2.76 -6.26 14.86
CA ASN A 69 -3.68 -5.16 15.13
C ASN A 69 -4.87 -5.14 14.16
N GLY A 70 -5.06 -6.18 13.36
CA GLY A 70 -6.14 -6.26 12.36
C GLY A 70 -7.51 -5.97 12.95
N ASP A 71 -7.81 -6.48 14.14
CA ASP A 71 -9.08 -6.26 14.83
C ASP A 71 -9.33 -4.78 15.13
N LYS A 72 -8.28 -4.03 15.47
CA LYS A 72 -8.39 -2.60 15.74
C LYS A 72 -8.69 -1.81 14.49
N PHE A 73 -8.11 -2.20 13.36
CA PHE A 73 -8.43 -1.60 12.06
C PHE A 73 -9.86 -1.93 11.64
N ALA A 74 -10.30 -3.17 11.83
CA ALA A 74 -11.68 -3.59 11.55
C ALA A 74 -12.68 -2.79 12.41
N ALA A 75 -12.39 -2.64 13.70
CA ALA A 75 -13.23 -1.85 14.61
C ALA A 75 -13.31 -0.37 14.20
N ALA A 76 -12.27 0.15 13.54
CA ALA A 76 -12.23 1.51 12.99
C ALA A 76 -12.90 1.60 11.60
N GLY A 77 -13.51 0.53 11.10
CA GLY A 77 -14.15 0.50 9.77
C GLY A 77 -13.15 0.61 8.63
N THR A 78 -11.94 0.10 8.81
CA THR A 78 -10.82 0.33 7.90
C THR A 78 -10.36 -0.96 7.23
N GLU A 79 -10.21 -0.90 5.90
CA GLU A 79 -9.57 -1.95 5.12
C GLU A 79 -8.07 -1.65 4.97
N VAL A 80 -7.24 -2.68 5.03
CA VAL A 80 -5.79 -2.56 4.88
C VAL A 80 -5.38 -3.23 3.58
N LEU A 81 -4.74 -2.49 2.68
CA LEU A 81 -4.18 -2.99 1.44
C LEU A 81 -2.66 -2.91 1.50
N LEU A 82 -2.02 -4.05 1.34
CA LEU A 82 -0.56 -4.19 1.32
C LEU A 82 -0.14 -4.43 -0.13
N VAL A 83 0.72 -3.58 -0.68
CA VAL A 83 1.22 -3.72 -2.05
C VAL A 83 2.64 -4.28 -2.03
N TYR A 84 2.83 -5.38 -2.74
CA TYR A 84 4.08 -6.14 -2.81
C TYR A 84 4.67 -6.04 -4.22
N PRO A 85 5.59 -5.10 -4.47
CA PRO A 85 6.18 -4.91 -5.79
C PRO A 85 7.40 -5.79 -6.02
N GLY A 86 7.71 -6.02 -7.29
CA GLY A 86 8.93 -6.72 -7.67
C GLY A 86 8.97 -7.04 -9.17
N PRO A 87 10.08 -7.66 -9.62
CA PRO A 87 10.16 -8.19 -10.98
C PRO A 87 9.02 -9.17 -11.25
N PRO A 88 8.51 -9.26 -12.50
CA PRO A 88 7.32 -10.07 -12.78
C PRO A 88 7.51 -11.57 -12.63
N ALA A 89 8.73 -12.08 -12.78
CA ALA A 89 9.00 -13.52 -12.69
C ALA A 89 8.73 -14.04 -11.28
N ASP A 90 7.75 -14.94 -11.16
CA ASP A 90 7.40 -15.65 -9.92
C ASP A 90 7.02 -14.73 -8.74
N LEU A 91 6.59 -13.50 -8.98
CA LEU A 91 6.27 -12.56 -7.92
C LEU A 91 5.12 -13.06 -7.03
N ASP A 92 4.12 -13.72 -7.62
CA ASP A 92 3.03 -14.37 -6.88
C ASP A 92 3.56 -15.42 -5.89
N GLN A 93 4.51 -16.22 -6.32
CA GLN A 93 5.15 -17.23 -5.47
C GLN A 93 5.95 -16.56 -4.34
N ARG A 94 6.69 -15.48 -4.66
CA ARG A 94 7.45 -14.74 -3.65
C ARG A 94 6.55 -14.10 -2.61
N ALA A 95 5.39 -13.58 -3.04
CA ALA A 95 4.40 -13.02 -2.13
C ALA A 95 3.80 -14.09 -1.22
N LYS A 96 3.52 -15.28 -1.73
CA LYS A 96 3.05 -16.42 -0.92
C LYS A 96 4.09 -16.83 0.12
N GLU A 97 5.35 -16.90 -0.25
CA GLU A 97 6.46 -17.20 0.67
C GLU A 97 6.54 -16.13 1.78
N PHE A 98 6.40 -14.86 1.41
CA PHE A 98 6.39 -13.74 2.35
C PHE A 98 5.30 -13.91 3.41
N LEU A 99 4.11 -14.40 3.01
CA LEU A 99 2.97 -14.56 3.90
C LEU A 99 2.92 -15.91 4.64
N THR A 100 3.89 -16.80 4.45
CA THR A 100 3.83 -18.19 4.97
C THR A 100 3.54 -18.24 6.47
N LYS A 101 4.13 -17.34 7.26
CA LYS A 101 3.97 -17.29 8.72
C LYS A 101 2.73 -16.51 9.15
N GLU A 102 2.07 -15.82 8.22
CA GLU A 102 0.99 -14.87 8.52
C GLU A 102 -0.37 -15.32 7.97
N ASN A 103 -0.47 -16.53 7.46
CA ASN A 103 -1.73 -17.05 6.94
C ASN A 103 -2.56 -17.73 8.06
N PRO A 104 -3.90 -17.58 8.05
CA PRO A 104 -4.69 -16.76 7.13
C PRO A 104 -4.67 -15.28 7.52
N LEU A 105 -4.81 -14.39 6.52
CA LEU A 105 -4.92 -12.96 6.77
C LEU A 105 -6.28 -12.63 7.39
N PRO A 106 -6.37 -11.62 8.27
CA PRO A 106 -7.66 -11.09 8.71
C PRO A 106 -8.52 -10.67 7.51
N ALA A 107 -9.84 -10.75 7.64
CA ALA A 107 -10.78 -10.49 6.54
C ALA A 107 -10.66 -9.07 5.96
N ASN A 108 -10.21 -8.10 6.76
CA ASN A 108 -10.03 -6.71 6.35
C ASN A 108 -8.61 -6.39 5.88
N VAL A 109 -7.73 -7.38 5.77
CA VAL A 109 -6.34 -7.18 5.32
C VAL A 109 -6.12 -7.96 4.03
N HIS A 110 -5.63 -7.27 3.01
CA HIS A 110 -5.42 -7.84 1.68
C HIS A 110 -4.00 -7.54 1.20
N LEU A 111 -3.36 -8.53 0.60
CA LEU A 111 -2.08 -8.31 -0.06
C LEU A 111 -2.26 -8.47 -1.57
N VAL A 112 -1.77 -7.48 -2.32
CA VAL A 112 -1.78 -7.48 -3.78
C VAL A 112 -0.36 -7.36 -4.29
N ILE A 113 -0.11 -7.91 -5.47
CA ILE A 113 1.21 -7.89 -6.10
C ILE A 113 1.26 -6.81 -7.18
N ASP A 114 2.43 -6.20 -7.32
CA ASP A 114 2.69 -5.20 -8.36
C ASP A 114 3.85 -5.67 -9.25
N PRO A 115 3.59 -6.61 -10.18
CA PRO A 115 4.64 -7.09 -11.06
C PRO A 115 5.07 -6.00 -12.03
N ASP A 116 6.38 -5.88 -12.21
CA ASP A 116 6.99 -4.90 -13.11
C ASP A 116 6.67 -3.44 -12.77
N TYR A 117 6.30 -3.18 -11.51
CA TYR A 117 6.18 -1.82 -10.95
C TYR A 117 5.12 -0.91 -11.58
N ALA A 118 4.07 -1.46 -12.18
CA ALA A 118 3.02 -0.66 -12.82
C ALA A 118 2.38 0.32 -11.81
N PHE A 119 1.94 -0.19 -10.67
CA PHE A 119 1.39 0.63 -9.58
C PHE A 119 2.45 1.56 -8.99
N THR A 120 3.64 1.02 -8.72
CA THR A 120 4.74 1.76 -8.10
C THR A 120 5.12 2.97 -8.96
N ASN A 121 5.18 2.80 -10.28
CA ASN A 121 5.42 3.90 -11.22
C ASN A 121 4.25 4.88 -11.26
N GLN A 122 3.02 4.37 -11.28
CA GLN A 122 1.82 5.21 -11.30
C GLN A 122 1.75 6.15 -10.10
N TYR A 123 2.17 5.68 -8.92
CA TYR A 123 2.17 6.47 -7.68
C TYR A 123 3.46 7.27 -7.48
N GLY A 124 4.39 7.26 -8.45
CA GLY A 124 5.65 8.00 -8.33
C GLY A 124 6.59 7.46 -7.25
N LEU A 125 6.45 6.20 -6.88
CA LEU A 125 7.17 5.59 -5.75
C LEU A 125 8.33 4.69 -6.19
N ARG A 126 8.62 4.59 -7.50
CA ARG A 126 9.68 3.71 -7.97
C ARG A 126 11.05 4.22 -7.48
N TRP A 127 11.71 3.39 -6.70
CA TRP A 127 13.07 3.65 -6.25
C TRP A 127 14.04 3.06 -7.28
N ASP A 128 14.45 3.89 -8.21
CA ASP A 128 15.26 3.47 -9.35
C ASP A 128 16.75 3.44 -8.98
N ALA A 129 17.14 2.38 -8.28
CA ALA A 129 18.51 2.11 -7.89
C ALA A 129 18.74 0.60 -7.87
N PRO A 130 20.00 0.13 -7.94
CA PRO A 130 20.29 -1.30 -7.88
C PRO A 130 19.71 -1.94 -6.61
N HIS A 131 19.03 -3.08 -6.79
CA HIS A 131 18.39 -3.85 -5.72
C HIS A 131 17.29 -3.10 -4.97
N GLU A 132 16.68 -2.08 -5.62
CA GLU A 132 15.57 -1.34 -5.06
C GLU A 132 14.28 -1.57 -5.87
N THR A 133 13.16 -1.34 -5.21
CA THR A 133 11.82 -1.51 -5.78
C THR A 133 11.00 -0.24 -5.62
N ALA A 134 10.46 -0.02 -4.43
CA ALA A 134 9.61 1.11 -4.12
C ALA A 134 10.07 1.78 -2.83
N TYR A 135 9.83 3.08 -2.72
CA TYR A 135 9.95 3.78 -1.45
C TYR A 135 8.86 3.28 -0.51
N PRO A 136 9.21 2.75 0.69
CA PRO A 136 8.20 2.32 1.65
C PRO A 136 7.25 3.47 1.98
N SER A 137 5.95 3.24 1.81
CA SER A 137 4.98 4.34 1.90
C SER A 137 3.69 3.89 2.55
N THR A 138 3.01 4.82 3.22
CA THR A 138 1.68 4.62 3.78
C THR A 138 0.80 5.79 3.41
N PHE A 139 -0.41 5.49 2.91
CA PHE A 139 -1.43 6.47 2.60
C PHE A 139 -2.72 6.10 3.33
N LEU A 140 -3.37 7.08 3.93
CA LEU A 140 -4.72 6.93 4.44
C LEU A 140 -5.67 7.64 3.47
N ILE A 141 -6.65 6.89 3.00
CA ILE A 141 -7.57 7.30 1.94
C ILE A 141 -8.99 7.20 2.47
N ASP A 142 -9.77 8.27 2.39
CA ASP A 142 -11.14 8.29 2.88
C ASP A 142 -12.11 7.60 1.91
N GLY A 143 -13.38 7.51 2.31
CA GLY A 143 -14.43 6.87 1.51
C GLY A 143 -14.71 7.56 0.17
N GLN A 144 -14.20 8.75 -0.04
CA GLN A 144 -14.32 9.49 -1.31
C GLN A 144 -13.06 9.35 -2.17
N GLY A 145 -12.09 8.57 -1.72
CA GLY A 145 -10.85 8.34 -2.46
C GLY A 145 -9.79 9.43 -2.28
N THR A 146 -9.98 10.31 -1.29
CA THR A 146 -9.06 11.43 -1.02
C THR A 146 -8.03 11.04 0.03
N VAL A 147 -6.76 11.35 -0.23
CA VAL A 147 -5.65 11.12 0.71
C VAL A 147 -5.74 12.14 1.83
N PHE A 148 -5.77 11.69 3.09
CA PHE A 148 -5.75 12.59 4.24
C PHE A 148 -4.53 12.42 5.14
N PHE A 149 -3.69 11.43 4.86
CA PHE A 149 -2.39 11.24 5.51
C PHE A 149 -1.47 10.51 4.54
N ARG A 150 -0.17 10.84 4.57
CA ARG A 150 0.83 10.07 3.85
C ARG A 150 2.17 10.11 4.57
N LYS A 151 2.93 9.03 4.42
CA LYS A 151 4.34 8.97 4.77
C LYS A 151 5.06 8.23 3.64
N VAL A 152 6.05 8.88 3.05
CA VAL A 152 6.91 8.29 2.03
C VAL A 152 8.34 8.32 2.58
N SER A 153 8.98 7.16 2.67
CA SER A 153 10.32 7.06 3.24
C SER A 153 11.35 6.73 2.17
N HIS A 154 12.52 7.33 2.30
CA HIS A 154 13.69 7.02 1.47
C HIS A 154 14.67 6.11 2.22
N GLU A 155 14.22 5.45 3.29
CA GLU A 155 14.98 4.51 4.10
C GLU A 155 14.16 3.22 4.31
N HIS A 156 14.84 2.08 4.35
CA HIS A 156 14.16 0.77 4.48
C HIS A 156 13.45 0.60 5.82
N GLY A 157 14.03 1.12 6.89
CA GLY A 157 13.51 0.94 8.24
C GLY A 157 12.58 2.04 8.74
N ASP A 158 12.46 3.16 8.03
CA ASP A 158 11.61 4.27 8.43
C ASP A 158 10.19 4.06 7.89
N ARG A 159 9.33 3.41 8.68
CA ARG A 159 7.98 3.00 8.27
C ARG A 159 6.97 3.36 9.34
N THR A 160 5.69 3.47 8.94
CA THR A 160 4.62 3.61 9.93
C THR A 160 4.45 2.32 10.71
N THR A 161 4.14 2.45 12.00
CA THR A 161 3.65 1.34 12.82
C THR A 161 2.12 1.30 12.80
N ALA A 162 1.53 0.19 13.22
CA ALA A 162 0.07 0.12 13.39
C ALA A 162 -0.42 1.19 14.36
N ALA A 163 0.31 1.44 15.44
CA ALA A 163 -0.04 2.47 16.42
C ALA A 163 -0.05 3.88 15.80
N ASP A 164 0.94 4.19 14.96
CA ASP A 164 0.99 5.47 14.23
C ASP A 164 -0.27 5.66 13.37
N VAL A 165 -0.63 4.64 12.60
CA VAL A 165 -1.77 4.69 11.68
C VAL A 165 -3.09 4.77 12.44
N LEU A 166 -3.24 3.96 13.49
CA LEU A 166 -4.44 4.00 14.34
C LEU A 166 -4.61 5.39 14.98
N GLY A 167 -3.51 6.02 15.41
CA GLY A 167 -3.53 7.38 15.93
C GLY A 167 -4.00 8.40 14.90
N GLU A 168 -3.56 8.28 13.64
CA GLU A 168 -4.02 9.16 12.56
C GLU A 168 -5.50 8.94 12.24
N LEU A 169 -5.97 7.69 12.27
CA LEU A 169 -7.40 7.38 12.07
C LEU A 169 -8.26 8.00 13.17
N GLU A 170 -7.82 7.97 14.42
CA GLU A 170 -8.52 8.61 15.53
C GLU A 170 -8.56 10.13 15.38
N ARG A 171 -7.46 10.76 14.96
CA ARG A 171 -7.41 12.20 14.71
C ARG A 171 -8.35 12.62 13.59
N ASP A 172 -8.42 11.86 12.52
CA ASP A 172 -9.32 12.11 11.40
C ASP A 172 -10.78 11.99 11.84
N LYS A 173 -11.12 10.96 12.61
CA LYS A 173 -12.46 10.76 13.16
C LYS A 173 -12.87 11.91 14.08
N ALA A 174 -11.97 12.36 14.96
CA ALA A 174 -12.23 13.48 15.86
C ALA A 174 -12.46 14.79 15.09
N ALA A 175 -11.71 15.02 13.99
CA ALA A 175 -11.85 16.20 13.15
C ALA A 175 -13.20 16.24 12.41
N HIS A 176 -13.84 15.09 12.16
CA HIS A 176 -15.10 14.96 11.44
C HIS A 176 -16.31 14.69 12.35
N SER A 177 -16.09 14.58 13.68
CA SER A 177 -17.19 14.37 14.63
C SER A 177 -17.68 15.72 15.19
N HIS A 178 -18.57 16.34 14.45
CA HIS A 178 -19.29 17.52 14.91
C HIS A 178 -20.78 17.33 14.73
#